data_9bf7ad6396f1adc80c1b42e53b7895da
#
_entry.id   9bf7ad6396f1adc80c1b42e53b7895da
#
_cell.length_a   1.000
_cell.length_b   1.000
_cell.length_c   1.000
_cell.angle_alpha   90.00
_cell.angle_beta   90.00
_cell.angle_gamma   90.00
#
_symmetry.space_group_name_H-M   'P 1'
#
loop_
_entity.id
_entity.type
_entity.pdbx_description
1 polymer ?
#
loop_
_entity_poly.entity_id
_entity_poly.type
_entity_poly.pdbx_seq_one_letter_code
_entity_poly.pdbx_strand_id
1 'polypeptide(L)'
;MSSRIGGHMAATGRNCYRSAMCTVVILRRPGHNWPILIGANRDEMAGRSWERPGRHWPERENVVAGIDLLAGGTWMGLNDEGVVACILNRRDSLGPDPDLRSRGEIVLEALDHADADDAAQALSGLDGRSYRSFNLIVADNRDAFWLSSRGRVDEG
;
A
#
# COMPACT_ATOMS: atom_id res chain seq x y z
N MET A 1 61.47 -22.79 -14.81
CA MET A 1 60.18 -23.47 -14.68
C MET A 1 59.29 -22.61 -13.81
N SER A 2 58.33 -21.89 -14.39
CA SER A 2 57.44 -20.92 -13.73
C SER A 2 56.05 -21.51 -13.66
N SER A 3 55.49 -21.67 -12.50
CA SER A 3 54.11 -22.08 -12.28
C SER A 3 53.31 -20.89 -11.74
N ARG A 4 52.38 -20.36 -12.56
CA ARG A 4 51.40 -19.37 -12.15
C ARG A 4 50.20 -20.08 -11.48
N ILE A 5 49.90 -19.69 -10.27
CA ILE A 5 48.68 -20.09 -9.57
C ILE A 5 47.66 -18.99 -9.83
N GLY A 6 46.64 -19.27 -10.68
CA GLY A 6 45.50 -18.40 -10.91
C GLY A 6 44.42 -18.67 -9.86
N GLY A 7 44.31 -17.79 -8.90
CA GLY A 7 43.18 -17.79 -7.95
C GLY A 7 41.98 -17.11 -8.58
N HIS A 8 40.92 -17.86 -8.88
CA HIS A 8 39.60 -17.31 -9.19
C HIS A 8 38.95 -16.87 -7.87
N MET A 9 38.90 -15.58 -7.64
CA MET A 9 38.01 -15.00 -6.63
C MET A 9 36.61 -15.00 -7.20
N ALA A 10 35.78 -15.94 -6.77
CA ALA A 10 34.35 -15.86 -6.95
C ALA A 10 33.83 -14.71 -6.08
N ALA A 11 33.45 -13.62 -6.71
CA ALA A 11 32.71 -12.55 -6.06
C ALA A 11 31.30 -13.07 -5.73
N THR A 12 31.07 -13.50 -4.48
CA THR A 12 29.74 -13.70 -3.95
C THR A 12 29.10 -12.33 -3.80
N GLY A 13 28.38 -11.90 -4.83
CA GLY A 13 27.53 -10.73 -4.78
C GLY A 13 26.50 -10.94 -3.68
N ARG A 14 26.72 -10.36 -2.53
CA ARG A 14 25.65 -10.15 -1.55
C ARG A 14 24.68 -9.18 -2.22
N ASN A 15 23.57 -9.73 -2.69
CA ASN A 15 22.45 -8.95 -3.17
C ASN A 15 21.93 -8.16 -1.96
N CYS A 16 22.41 -6.92 -1.82
CA CYS A 16 21.94 -6.00 -0.82
C CYS A 16 20.58 -5.49 -1.29
N TYR A 17 19.56 -6.34 -1.18
CA TYR A 17 18.18 -5.86 -1.18
C TYR A 17 18.06 -4.96 0.05
N ARG A 18 18.30 -3.67 -0.12
CA ARG A 18 17.77 -2.68 0.79
C ARG A 18 16.28 -3.00 0.87
N SER A 19 15.83 -3.37 2.06
CA SER A 19 14.41 -3.50 2.37
C SER A 19 13.82 -2.11 2.17
N ALA A 20 13.43 -1.82 0.93
CA ALA A 20 12.71 -0.63 0.62
C ALA A 20 11.33 -0.79 1.26
N MET A 21 10.82 0.25 1.91
CA MET A 21 9.54 0.25 2.61
C MET A 21 8.68 1.40 2.09
N CYS A 22 7.41 1.10 1.80
CA CYS A 22 6.43 2.15 1.59
C CYS A 22 6.42 3.08 2.80
N THR A 23 6.44 4.38 2.55
CA THR A 23 6.42 5.40 3.59
C THR A 23 5.26 6.34 3.34
N VAL A 24 4.54 6.70 4.40
CA VAL A 24 3.53 7.76 4.38
C VAL A 24 3.92 8.80 5.43
N VAL A 25 3.88 10.05 5.04
CA VAL A 25 4.03 11.21 5.91
C VAL A 25 2.71 11.95 5.96
N ILE A 26 2.19 12.17 7.16
CA ILE A 26 0.92 12.85 7.39
C ILE A 26 1.18 14.08 8.25
N LEU A 27 0.74 15.23 7.76
CA LEU A 27 0.71 16.46 8.52
C LEU A 27 -0.76 16.86 8.75
N ARG A 28 -1.23 16.74 10.00
CA ARG A 28 -2.58 17.12 10.41
C ARG A 28 -2.54 18.47 11.13
N ARG A 29 -3.37 19.42 10.66
CA ARG A 29 -3.44 20.81 11.19
C ARG A 29 -4.90 21.25 11.28
N PRO A 30 -5.67 20.79 12.29
CA PRO A 30 -7.07 21.18 12.46
C PRO A 30 -7.24 22.71 12.46
N GLY A 31 -8.22 23.21 11.73
CA GLY A 31 -8.47 24.65 11.60
C GLY A 31 -7.60 25.40 10.57
N HIS A 32 -6.65 24.74 9.92
CA HIS A 32 -5.89 25.33 8.82
C HIS A 32 -6.63 25.17 7.49
N ASN A 33 -6.40 26.06 6.48
CA ASN A 33 -6.98 25.94 5.13
C ASN A 33 -6.63 24.61 4.44
N TRP A 34 -5.51 24.01 4.81
CA TRP A 34 -5.10 22.67 4.45
C TRP A 34 -5.02 21.81 5.71
N PRO A 35 -6.14 21.25 6.18
CA PRO A 35 -6.20 20.58 7.47
C PRO A 35 -5.40 19.29 7.50
N ILE A 36 -5.22 18.64 6.34
CA ILE A 36 -4.40 17.47 6.19
C ILE A 36 -3.55 17.54 4.91
N LEU A 37 -2.30 17.12 5.03
CA LEU A 37 -1.41 16.90 3.90
C LEU A 37 -0.83 15.49 4.02
N ILE A 38 -0.88 14.72 2.93
CA ILE A 38 -0.38 13.36 2.88
C ILE A 38 0.63 13.25 1.74
N GLY A 39 1.83 12.79 2.05
CA GLY A 39 2.85 12.40 1.08
C GLY A 39 3.17 10.92 1.23
N ALA A 40 3.22 10.19 0.12
CA ALA A 40 3.51 8.77 0.13
C ALA A 40 4.51 8.40 -0.97
N ASN A 41 5.37 7.40 -0.69
CA ASN A 41 6.07 6.67 -1.73
C ASN A 41 5.60 5.22 -1.75
N ARG A 42 5.51 4.66 -2.95
CA ARG A 42 5.26 3.24 -3.16
C ARG A 42 6.59 2.53 -3.42
N ASP A 43 6.81 1.49 -2.66
CA ASP A 43 7.87 0.52 -2.93
C ASP A 43 7.23 -0.76 -3.47
N GLU A 44 7.54 -1.06 -4.72
CA GLU A 44 6.95 -2.17 -5.45
C GLU A 44 7.96 -2.74 -6.45
N MET A 45 7.73 -3.96 -6.93
CA MET A 45 8.56 -4.58 -7.97
C MET A 45 8.55 -3.74 -9.25
N ALA A 46 9.73 -3.44 -9.81
CA ALA A 46 9.90 -2.57 -10.96
C ALA A 46 9.12 -3.02 -12.23
N GLY A 47 8.84 -4.30 -12.35
CA GLY A 47 8.07 -4.87 -13.46
C GLY A 47 6.56 -4.89 -13.27
N ARG A 48 6.02 -4.35 -12.17
CA ARG A 48 4.57 -4.34 -11.93
C ARG A 48 3.88 -3.28 -12.76
N SER A 49 3.00 -3.71 -13.66
CA SER A 49 2.25 -2.82 -14.56
C SER A 49 1.21 -2.00 -13.79
N TRP A 50 1.14 -0.71 -14.08
CA TRP A 50 0.22 0.23 -13.44
C TRP A 50 -0.08 1.42 -14.37
N GLU A 51 -1.16 2.14 -14.09
CA GLU A 51 -1.49 3.40 -14.76
C GLU A 51 -1.56 4.56 -13.76
N ARG A 52 -1.39 5.76 -14.30
CA ARG A 52 -1.41 7.03 -13.55
C ARG A 52 -2.78 7.25 -12.89
N PRO A 53 -2.86 8.10 -11.86
CA PRO A 53 -4.13 8.47 -11.26
C PRO A 53 -5.16 8.94 -12.29
N GLY A 54 -6.34 8.35 -12.21
CA GLY A 54 -7.49 8.59 -13.07
C GLY A 54 -8.74 7.92 -12.48
N ARG A 55 -9.85 8.00 -13.18
CA ARG A 55 -11.11 7.32 -12.83
C ARG A 55 -11.16 6.00 -13.61
N HIS A 56 -10.68 4.94 -13.02
CA HIS A 56 -10.47 3.65 -13.69
C HIS A 56 -11.62 2.64 -13.47
N TRP A 57 -12.45 2.86 -12.44
CA TRP A 57 -13.51 1.92 -12.05
C TRP A 57 -14.88 2.50 -12.40
N PRO A 58 -15.61 1.96 -13.43
CA PRO A 58 -16.93 2.45 -13.80
C PRO A 58 -17.97 2.41 -12.67
N GLU A 59 -17.82 1.44 -11.75
CA GLU A 59 -18.69 1.31 -10.58
C GLU A 59 -18.31 2.25 -9.41
N ARG A 60 -17.21 2.99 -9.54
CA ARG A 60 -16.67 3.96 -8.56
C ARG A 60 -16.23 5.23 -9.27
N GLU A 61 -17.17 5.87 -9.98
CA GLU A 61 -16.91 7.06 -10.79
C GLU A 61 -16.37 8.25 -9.96
N ASN A 62 -16.63 8.25 -8.64
CA ASN A 62 -16.15 9.26 -7.70
C ASN A 62 -14.70 9.02 -7.22
N VAL A 63 -14.03 7.93 -7.62
CA VAL A 63 -12.68 7.60 -7.16
C VAL A 63 -11.62 8.00 -8.19
N VAL A 64 -10.62 8.72 -7.73
CA VAL A 64 -9.38 9.05 -8.47
C VAL A 64 -8.21 8.35 -7.81
N ALA A 65 -7.59 7.42 -8.52
CA ALA A 65 -6.43 6.66 -8.04
C ALA A 65 -5.59 6.11 -9.20
N GLY A 66 -4.35 5.74 -8.94
CA GLY A 66 -3.59 4.90 -9.87
C GLY A 66 -4.12 3.48 -9.82
N ILE A 67 -4.15 2.78 -10.96
CA ILE A 67 -4.60 1.38 -11.00
C ILE A 67 -3.42 0.42 -11.11
N ASP A 68 -3.45 -0.64 -10.34
CA ASP A 68 -2.62 -1.81 -10.49
C ASP A 68 -3.24 -2.74 -11.54
N LEU A 69 -2.65 -2.79 -12.72
CA LEU A 69 -3.20 -3.57 -13.84
C LEU A 69 -3.15 -5.10 -13.62
N LEU A 70 -2.34 -5.56 -12.68
CA LEU A 70 -2.26 -6.98 -12.37
C LEU A 70 -3.38 -7.44 -11.43
N ALA A 71 -3.70 -6.63 -10.43
CA ALA A 71 -4.64 -6.99 -9.37
C ALA A 71 -5.95 -6.18 -9.40
N GLY A 72 -6.07 -5.17 -10.27
CA GLY A 72 -7.27 -4.35 -10.44
C GLY A 72 -7.54 -3.35 -9.31
N GLY A 73 -6.74 -3.36 -8.24
CA GLY A 73 -6.85 -2.46 -7.10
C GLY A 73 -5.94 -1.24 -7.17
N THR A 74 -5.79 -0.55 -6.05
CA THR A 74 -4.90 0.61 -5.93
C THR A 74 -4.14 0.58 -4.61
N TRP A 75 -3.10 1.43 -4.49
CA TRP A 75 -2.33 1.60 -3.25
C TRP A 75 -2.62 2.93 -2.56
N MET A 76 -3.17 3.90 -3.28
CA MET A 76 -3.58 5.20 -2.75
C MET A 76 -4.60 5.84 -3.69
N GLY A 77 -5.66 6.39 -3.15
CA GLY A 77 -6.70 7.08 -3.88
C GLY A 77 -7.40 8.14 -3.06
N LEU A 78 -8.24 8.89 -3.74
CA LEU A 78 -9.09 9.95 -3.22
C LEU A 78 -10.47 9.81 -3.85
N ASN A 79 -11.55 10.01 -3.07
CA ASN A 79 -12.89 10.15 -3.60
C ASN A 79 -13.34 11.61 -3.68
N ASP A 80 -14.46 11.88 -4.33
CA ASP A 80 -15.01 13.24 -4.50
C ASP A 80 -15.51 13.85 -3.19
N GLU A 81 -15.80 13.05 -2.15
CA GLU A 81 -16.15 13.46 -0.80
C GLU A 81 -14.95 13.93 0.02
N GLY A 82 -13.73 13.68 -0.48
CA GLY A 82 -12.48 14.11 0.14
C GLY A 82 -11.85 13.07 1.07
N VAL A 83 -12.30 11.83 1.03
CA VAL A 83 -11.64 10.71 1.73
C VAL A 83 -10.42 10.26 0.95
N VAL A 84 -9.28 10.20 1.62
CA VAL A 84 -8.02 9.65 1.11
C VAL A 84 -7.74 8.33 1.82
N ALA A 85 -7.43 7.30 1.05
CA ALA A 85 -6.97 6.02 1.60
C ALA A 85 -5.64 5.60 0.98
N CYS A 86 -4.74 5.06 1.81
CA CYS A 86 -3.41 4.62 1.38
C CYS A 86 -3.00 3.34 2.11
N ILE A 87 -2.57 2.32 1.36
CA ILE A 87 -2.14 1.04 1.92
C ILE A 87 -0.64 0.85 1.77
N LEU A 88 -0.02 0.34 2.84
CA LEU A 88 1.41 0.07 2.90
C LEU A 88 1.67 -1.38 3.23
N ASN A 89 2.67 -1.95 2.58
CA ASN A 89 3.22 -3.24 2.95
C ASN A 89 3.84 -3.16 4.36
N ARG A 90 3.69 -4.22 5.13
CA ARG A 90 4.52 -4.42 6.34
C ARG A 90 5.79 -5.15 5.96
N ARG A 91 6.76 -5.19 6.88
CA ARG A 91 7.99 -5.95 6.66
C ARG A 91 7.67 -7.40 6.27
N ASP A 92 8.40 -7.91 5.31
CA ASP A 92 8.31 -9.29 4.80
C ASP A 92 6.96 -9.67 4.16
N SER A 93 6.13 -8.65 3.78
CA SER A 93 4.84 -8.86 3.12
C SER A 93 4.77 -8.31 1.69
N LEU A 94 5.93 -8.05 1.06
CA LEU A 94 5.97 -7.58 -0.33
C LEU A 94 5.56 -8.69 -1.30
N GLY A 95 4.93 -8.29 -2.40
CA GLY A 95 4.51 -9.17 -3.50
C GLY A 95 3.13 -9.79 -3.31
N PRO A 96 2.60 -10.44 -4.36
CA PRO A 96 1.34 -11.16 -4.33
C PRO A 96 1.49 -12.50 -3.60
N ASP A 97 0.35 -13.04 -3.18
CA ASP A 97 0.21 -14.40 -2.67
C ASP A 97 -1.02 -15.00 -3.36
N PRO A 98 -0.89 -16.14 -4.05
CA PRO A 98 -1.99 -16.71 -4.83
C PRO A 98 -3.18 -17.17 -3.97
N ASP A 99 -2.94 -17.43 -2.69
CA ASP A 99 -3.96 -17.90 -1.74
C ASP A 99 -4.65 -16.74 -0.98
N LEU A 100 -4.22 -15.50 -1.22
CA LEU A 100 -4.72 -14.32 -0.51
C LEU A 100 -5.23 -13.25 -1.48
N ARG A 101 -6.22 -12.50 -1.01
CA ARG A 101 -6.80 -11.36 -1.71
C ARG A 101 -5.79 -10.21 -1.86
N SER A 102 -5.98 -9.37 -2.88
CA SER A 102 -5.17 -8.18 -3.07
C SER A 102 -5.51 -7.10 -2.05
N ARG A 103 -4.50 -6.58 -1.34
CA ARG A 103 -4.67 -5.45 -0.41
C ARG A 103 -5.17 -4.17 -1.10
N GLY A 104 -4.95 -4.05 -2.43
CA GLY A 104 -5.36 -2.89 -3.21
C GLY A 104 -6.88 -2.69 -3.27
N GLU A 105 -7.67 -3.73 -3.06
CA GLU A 105 -9.13 -3.62 -2.99
C GLU A 105 -9.61 -2.96 -1.69
N ILE A 106 -8.86 -3.10 -0.58
CA ILE A 106 -9.18 -2.48 0.71
C ILE A 106 -9.18 -0.94 0.59
N VAL A 107 -8.29 -0.40 -0.25
CA VAL A 107 -8.26 1.05 -0.53
C VAL A 107 -9.54 1.47 -1.25
N LEU A 108 -10.00 0.69 -2.23
CA LEU A 108 -11.25 0.98 -2.94
C LEU A 108 -12.46 0.89 -2.01
N GLU A 109 -12.51 -0.13 -1.14
CA GLU A 109 -13.55 -0.25 -0.11
C GLU A 109 -13.56 0.96 0.84
N ALA A 110 -12.39 1.46 1.25
CA ALA A 110 -12.30 2.68 2.08
C ALA A 110 -12.88 3.91 1.35
N LEU A 111 -12.66 4.01 0.03
CA LEU A 111 -13.12 5.12 -0.80
C LEU A 111 -14.61 5.02 -1.20
N ASP A 112 -15.31 3.93 -0.86
CA ASP A 112 -16.76 3.80 -1.00
C ASP A 112 -17.54 4.59 0.09
N HIS A 113 -16.84 5.16 1.09
CA HIS A 113 -17.43 5.90 2.20
C HIS A 113 -17.33 7.42 2.02
N ALA A 114 -18.28 8.14 2.62
CA ALA A 114 -18.35 9.60 2.52
C ALA A 114 -17.42 10.32 3.50
N ASP A 115 -16.95 9.66 4.56
CA ASP A 115 -15.99 10.20 5.52
C ASP A 115 -15.04 9.11 6.08
N ALA A 116 -13.97 9.58 6.71
CA ALA A 116 -12.91 8.69 7.20
C ALA A 116 -13.33 7.87 8.42
N ASP A 117 -14.27 8.33 9.23
CA ASP A 117 -14.77 7.63 10.43
C ASP A 117 -15.60 6.41 10.01
N ASP A 118 -16.56 6.60 9.12
CA ASP A 118 -17.38 5.52 8.57
C ASP A 118 -16.52 4.46 7.86
N ALA A 119 -15.55 4.90 7.06
CA ALA A 119 -14.60 4.00 6.40
C ALA A 119 -13.76 3.18 7.40
N ALA A 120 -13.22 3.84 8.43
CA ALA A 120 -12.42 3.17 9.45
C ALA A 120 -13.27 2.19 10.27
N GLN A 121 -14.51 2.54 10.61
CA GLN A 121 -15.44 1.69 11.34
C GLN A 121 -15.80 0.44 10.52
N ALA A 122 -16.17 0.59 9.25
CA ALA A 122 -16.51 -0.51 8.35
C ALA A 122 -15.32 -1.48 8.18
N LEU A 123 -14.11 -0.94 7.96
CA LEU A 123 -12.91 -1.74 7.75
C LEU A 123 -12.33 -2.35 9.04
N SER A 124 -12.75 -1.90 10.22
CA SER A 124 -12.33 -2.52 11.50
C SER A 124 -12.80 -3.96 11.66
N GLY A 125 -13.89 -4.33 10.97
CA GLY A 125 -14.42 -5.69 10.93
C GLY A 125 -13.82 -6.60 9.84
N LEU A 126 -12.84 -6.12 9.07
CA LEU A 126 -12.24 -6.89 7.98
C LEU A 126 -11.50 -8.13 8.49
N ASP A 127 -11.72 -9.29 7.87
CA ASP A 127 -10.90 -10.48 8.17
C ASP A 127 -9.49 -10.32 7.59
N GLY A 128 -8.59 -9.83 8.42
CA GLY A 128 -7.20 -9.60 8.05
C GLY A 128 -6.44 -10.85 7.59
N ARG A 129 -6.94 -12.07 7.89
CA ARG A 129 -6.32 -13.34 7.46
C ARG A 129 -6.50 -13.61 5.96
N SER A 130 -7.46 -12.93 5.34
CA SER A 130 -7.68 -13.00 3.90
C SER A 130 -6.62 -12.22 3.09
N TYR A 131 -5.73 -11.50 3.75
CA TYR A 131 -4.72 -10.63 3.14
C TYR A 131 -3.33 -10.87 3.73
N ARG A 132 -2.29 -10.52 2.99
CA ARG A 132 -0.96 -10.32 3.59
C ARG A 132 -1.00 -9.13 4.55
N SER A 133 -0.10 -9.12 5.52
CA SER A 133 -0.05 -8.04 6.51
C SER A 133 0.09 -6.65 5.86
N PHE A 134 -0.61 -5.66 6.43
CA PHE A 134 -0.66 -4.30 5.92
C PHE A 134 -0.82 -3.25 7.00
N ASN A 135 -0.54 -2.01 6.64
CA ASN A 135 -1.02 -0.81 7.31
C ASN A 135 -1.90 -0.05 6.33
N LEU A 136 -3.05 0.42 6.78
CA LEU A 136 -3.97 1.27 6.02
C LEU A 136 -4.11 2.61 6.74
N ILE A 137 -3.98 3.69 6.00
CA ILE A 137 -4.32 5.03 6.43
C ILE A 137 -5.60 5.43 5.72
N VAL A 138 -6.57 5.93 6.47
CA VAL A 138 -7.79 6.56 5.95
C VAL A 138 -7.91 7.93 6.58
N ALA A 139 -8.15 8.95 5.79
CA ALA A 139 -8.20 10.32 6.29
C ALA A 139 -9.14 11.20 5.45
N ASP A 140 -9.70 12.21 6.08
CA ASP A 140 -10.42 13.32 5.46
C ASP A 140 -9.97 14.66 6.04
N ASN A 141 -10.70 15.74 5.79
CA ASN A 141 -10.38 17.07 6.30
C ASN A 141 -10.57 17.24 7.83
N ARG A 142 -11.17 16.26 8.50
CA ARG A 142 -11.46 16.26 9.95
C ARG A 142 -10.61 15.27 10.71
N ASP A 143 -10.54 14.02 10.20
CA ASP A 143 -9.99 12.90 10.92
C ASP A 143 -8.98 12.09 10.10
N ALA A 144 -8.15 11.34 10.82
CA ALA A 144 -7.19 10.41 10.22
C ALA A 144 -7.06 9.17 11.10
N PHE A 145 -7.19 8.02 10.49
CA PHE A 145 -7.17 6.70 11.14
C PHE A 145 -6.03 5.84 10.58
N TRP A 146 -5.45 5.06 11.44
CA TRP A 146 -4.51 4.03 11.08
C TRP A 146 -5.03 2.66 11.50
N LEU A 147 -5.30 1.82 10.52
CA LEU A 147 -5.67 0.43 10.72
C LEU A 147 -4.49 -0.46 10.35
N SER A 148 -4.29 -1.56 11.07
CA SER A 148 -3.22 -2.49 10.77
C SER A 148 -3.68 -3.94 10.89
N SER A 149 -3.24 -4.78 9.97
CA SER A 149 -3.42 -6.23 10.05
C SER A 149 -2.07 -6.93 10.05
N ARG A 150 -1.95 -7.99 10.85
CA ARG A 150 -0.80 -8.89 10.83
C ARG A 150 -0.91 -9.99 9.76
N GLY A 151 -2.06 -10.06 9.06
CA GLY A 151 -2.34 -11.13 8.10
C GLY A 151 -2.56 -12.48 8.79
N ARG A 152 -2.40 -13.57 8.02
CA ARG A 152 -2.36 -14.91 8.58
C ARG A 152 -1.10 -15.03 9.44
N VAL A 153 -1.28 -15.39 10.70
CA VAL A 153 -0.17 -15.78 11.59
C VAL A 153 -0.06 -17.29 11.42
N ASP A 154 1.01 -17.76 10.82
CA ASP A 154 1.32 -19.18 10.83
C ASP A 154 1.66 -19.54 12.28
N GLU A 155 0.81 -20.32 12.90
CA GLU A 155 1.10 -20.94 14.20
C GLU A 155 2.15 -22.04 13.94
N GLY A 156 3.44 -21.65 14.13
CA GLY A 156 4.58 -22.57 14.05
C GLY A 156 4.74 -23.40 15.31
#